data_e3d73204e74b671a9828589be929336a
#
_entry.id   e3d73204e74b671a9828589be929336a
#
_cell.length_a   1.000
_cell.length_b   1.000
_cell.length_c   1.000
_cell.angle_alpha   90.00
_cell.angle_beta   90.00
_cell.angle_gamma   90.00
#
_symmetry.space_group_name_H-M   'P 1'
#
loop_
_entity.id
_entity.type
_entity.pdbx_description
1 polymer ?
#
loop_
_entity_poly.entity_id
_entity_poly.type
_entity_poly.pdbx_seq_one_letter_code
_entity_poly.pdbx_strand_id
1 'polypeptide(L)'
;MLLAACTVEPLATSSSDSTLSTGLAGQATSEVLSGISVAPVKTRVAQQVRNRLLFAMNGGELKPGGQYEVVLSVSERSQTLAVEGDSLTATAARVIVLVSYDLVDVNTKKVVAAGRRQSVASFDRTPQSFANQRAEREAQDRAAREVAQQLRLAVAQDIASL
;
A
#
# COMPACT_ATOMS: atom_id res chain seq x y z
N MET A 1 27.17 41.00 -30.07
CA MET A 1 26.69 40.35 -28.86
C MET A 1 25.72 39.26 -29.30
N LEU A 2 26.23 38.03 -29.45
CA LEU A 2 25.42 36.85 -29.89
C LEU A 2 24.91 36.15 -28.66
N LEU A 3 23.59 36.04 -28.53
CA LEU A 3 22.90 35.24 -27.50
C LEU A 3 22.76 33.80 -28.04
N ALA A 4 23.50 32.87 -27.46
CA ALA A 4 23.33 31.47 -27.72
C ALA A 4 22.12 30.96 -26.91
N ALA A 5 21.02 30.63 -27.57
CA ALA A 5 19.89 29.96 -26.97
C ALA A 5 20.20 28.46 -26.88
N CYS A 6 20.30 27.90 -25.65
CA CYS A 6 20.35 26.48 -25.43
C CYS A 6 18.95 25.91 -25.64
N THR A 7 18.72 25.24 -26.75
CA THR A 7 17.53 24.38 -26.96
C THR A 7 17.75 23.08 -26.23
N VAL A 8 16.96 22.83 -25.20
CA VAL A 8 16.85 21.53 -24.55
C VAL A 8 15.91 20.67 -25.39
N GLU A 9 16.49 19.76 -26.14
CA GLU A 9 15.75 18.76 -26.91
C GLU A 9 15.32 17.64 -25.95
N PRO A 10 14.00 17.35 -25.80
CA PRO A 10 13.59 16.19 -25.02
C PRO A 10 14.01 14.93 -25.77
N LEU A 11 14.76 14.06 -25.09
CA LEU A 11 15.21 12.78 -25.62
C LEU A 11 14.00 11.82 -25.72
N ALA A 12 13.15 12.07 -26.72
CA ALA A 12 12.16 11.09 -27.17
C ALA A 12 12.87 10.18 -28.18
N THR A 13 13.56 9.17 -27.68
CA THR A 13 14.01 8.09 -28.53
C THR A 13 12.79 7.32 -29.02
N SER A 14 12.44 7.52 -30.27
CA SER A 14 11.54 6.70 -31.05
C SER A 14 12.14 5.30 -31.23
N SER A 15 11.89 4.40 -30.28
CA SER A 15 11.97 2.97 -30.50
C SER A 15 10.56 2.40 -30.57
N SER A 16 10.08 2.32 -31.78
CA SER A 16 8.70 2.02 -32.19
C SER A 16 8.30 0.55 -32.09
N ASP A 17 8.89 -0.26 -31.18
CA ASP A 17 8.47 -1.68 -31.09
C ASP A 17 8.31 -2.22 -29.66
N SER A 18 8.85 -1.56 -28.62
CA SER A 18 8.73 -2.07 -27.24
C SER A 18 7.63 -1.40 -26.42
N THR A 19 7.08 -0.27 -26.89
CA THR A 19 6.05 0.47 -26.14
C THR A 19 4.65 -0.14 -26.25
N LEU A 20 4.35 -0.84 -27.33
CA LEU A 20 3.05 -1.50 -27.52
C LEU A 20 2.90 -2.72 -26.61
N SER A 21 3.94 -3.54 -26.46
CA SER A 21 3.89 -4.72 -25.59
C SER A 21 3.84 -4.35 -24.10
N THR A 22 4.57 -3.32 -23.68
CA THR A 22 4.52 -2.83 -22.29
C THR A 22 3.18 -2.16 -21.96
N GLY A 23 2.58 -1.45 -22.91
CA GLY A 23 1.25 -0.85 -22.74
C GLY A 23 0.14 -1.89 -22.63
N LEU A 24 0.18 -2.93 -23.45
CA LEU A 24 -0.82 -4.03 -23.43
C LEU A 24 -0.69 -4.89 -22.16
N ALA A 25 0.53 -5.21 -21.74
CA ALA A 25 0.76 -5.95 -20.49
C ALA A 25 0.30 -5.13 -19.27
N GLY A 26 0.56 -3.82 -19.25
CA GLY A 26 0.10 -2.93 -18.18
C GLY A 26 -1.43 -2.80 -18.13
N GLN A 27 -2.11 -2.79 -19.28
CA GLN A 27 -3.56 -2.76 -19.36
C GLN A 27 -4.18 -4.09 -18.90
N ALA A 28 -3.65 -5.24 -19.34
CA ALA A 28 -4.10 -6.56 -18.92
C ALA A 28 -3.97 -6.74 -17.39
N THR A 29 -2.84 -6.35 -16.81
CA THR A 29 -2.64 -6.39 -15.34
C THR A 29 -3.61 -5.46 -14.60
N SER A 30 -3.87 -4.27 -15.15
CA SER A 30 -4.83 -3.32 -14.54
C SER A 30 -6.26 -3.86 -14.60
N GLU A 31 -6.65 -4.52 -15.66
CA GLU A 31 -7.96 -5.14 -15.81
C GLU A 31 -8.14 -6.30 -14.84
N VAL A 32 -7.16 -7.19 -14.71
CA VAL A 32 -7.18 -8.28 -13.73
C VAL A 32 -7.21 -7.74 -12.30
N LEU A 33 -6.39 -6.72 -11.96
CA LEU A 33 -6.39 -6.08 -10.66
C LEU A 33 -7.77 -5.49 -10.31
N SER A 34 -8.46 -4.91 -11.28
CA SER A 34 -9.79 -4.33 -11.05
C SER A 34 -10.87 -5.37 -10.72
N GLY A 35 -10.65 -6.63 -11.06
CA GLY A 35 -11.55 -7.75 -10.75
C GLY A 35 -11.26 -8.45 -9.41
N ILE A 36 -10.17 -8.08 -8.71
CA ILE A 36 -9.81 -8.73 -7.45
C ILE A 36 -10.71 -8.27 -6.32
N SER A 37 -11.25 -9.22 -5.56
CA SER A 37 -11.93 -8.97 -4.31
C SER A 37 -10.96 -8.98 -3.13
N VAL A 38 -11.30 -8.29 -2.05
CA VAL A 38 -10.55 -8.34 -0.78
C VAL A 38 -11.49 -8.78 0.32
N ALA A 39 -11.16 -9.87 1.00
CA ALA A 39 -11.95 -10.44 2.08
C ALA A 39 -12.24 -9.42 3.20
N PRO A 40 -13.39 -9.52 3.87
CA PRO A 40 -13.73 -8.63 4.97
C PRO A 40 -12.79 -8.82 6.16
N VAL A 41 -12.50 -7.72 6.86
CA VAL A 41 -11.63 -7.67 8.04
C VAL A 41 -12.34 -6.98 9.20
N LYS A 42 -11.88 -7.22 10.45
CA LYS A 42 -12.64 -6.82 11.64
C LYS A 42 -12.11 -5.57 12.35
N THR A 43 -10.76 -5.35 12.34
CA THR A 43 -10.18 -4.24 13.11
C THR A 43 -10.18 -2.93 12.31
N ARG A 44 -10.15 -1.78 12.98
CA ARG A 44 -10.14 -0.47 12.35
C ARG A 44 -8.99 -0.31 11.35
N VAL A 45 -7.76 -0.65 11.76
CA VAL A 45 -6.58 -0.50 10.90
C VAL A 45 -6.64 -1.47 9.72
N ALA A 46 -7.08 -2.72 9.95
CA ALA A 46 -7.30 -3.66 8.86
C ALA A 46 -8.35 -3.15 7.84
N GLN A 47 -9.43 -2.54 8.31
CA GLN A 47 -10.42 -1.90 7.44
C GLN A 47 -9.83 -0.74 6.64
N GLN A 48 -8.97 0.08 7.25
CA GLN A 48 -8.25 1.14 6.54
C GLN A 48 -7.35 0.55 5.44
N VAL A 49 -6.55 -0.47 5.76
CA VAL A 49 -5.70 -1.16 4.77
C VAL A 49 -6.55 -1.74 3.64
N ARG A 50 -7.62 -2.47 3.97
CA ARG A 50 -8.53 -3.07 2.99
C ARG A 50 -9.14 -2.03 2.05
N ASN A 51 -9.71 -0.97 2.60
CA ASN A 51 -10.37 0.06 1.80
C ASN A 51 -9.38 0.81 0.90
N ARG A 52 -8.17 1.08 1.40
CA ARG A 52 -7.09 1.70 0.61
C ARG A 52 -6.59 0.78 -0.49
N LEU A 53 -6.46 -0.51 -0.20
CA LEU A 53 -6.06 -1.51 -1.20
C LEU A 53 -7.10 -1.63 -2.31
N LEU A 54 -8.40 -1.76 -1.98
CA LEU A 54 -9.50 -1.78 -2.95
C LEU A 54 -9.49 -0.52 -3.81
N PHE A 55 -9.39 0.64 -3.21
CA PHE A 55 -9.34 1.91 -3.95
C PHE A 55 -8.13 1.97 -4.90
N ALA A 56 -6.97 1.50 -4.45
CA ALA A 56 -5.75 1.51 -5.23
C ALA A 56 -5.77 0.49 -6.40
N MET A 57 -6.55 -0.60 -6.30
CA MET A 57 -6.67 -1.62 -7.35
C MET A 57 -7.75 -1.31 -8.37
N ASN A 58 -8.92 -0.85 -7.92
CA ASN A 58 -10.12 -0.72 -8.76
C ASN A 58 -10.87 0.62 -8.59
N GLY A 59 -10.25 1.64 -7.98
CA GLY A 59 -10.91 2.93 -7.74
C GLY A 59 -12.01 2.88 -6.66
N GLY A 60 -12.10 1.77 -5.88
CA GLY A 60 -13.12 1.57 -4.86
C GLY A 60 -14.38 0.86 -5.36
N GLU A 61 -14.51 0.58 -6.65
CA GLU A 61 -15.61 -0.19 -7.21
C GLU A 61 -15.43 -1.68 -6.90
N LEU A 62 -16.49 -2.30 -6.37
CA LEU A 62 -16.55 -3.76 -6.23
C LEU A 62 -17.05 -4.34 -7.54
N LYS A 63 -16.15 -4.90 -8.34
CA LYS A 63 -16.53 -5.68 -9.53
C LYS A 63 -16.76 -7.14 -9.11
N PRO A 64 -18.01 -7.64 -9.10
CA PRO A 64 -18.27 -9.03 -8.79
C PRO A 64 -17.73 -9.94 -9.90
N GLY A 65 -17.24 -11.12 -9.53
CA GLY A 65 -16.87 -12.16 -10.48
C GLY A 65 -15.38 -12.24 -10.83
N GLY A 66 -14.51 -11.62 -10.06
CA GLY A 66 -13.07 -11.78 -10.24
C GLY A 66 -12.57 -13.20 -9.90
N GLN A 67 -11.52 -13.62 -10.57
CA GLN A 67 -10.91 -14.94 -10.37
C GLN A 67 -10.19 -15.07 -9.03
N TYR A 68 -9.72 -13.96 -8.46
CA TYR A 68 -8.88 -13.96 -7.26
C TYR A 68 -9.50 -13.16 -6.12
N GLU A 69 -9.24 -13.61 -4.90
CA GLU A 69 -9.56 -12.92 -3.65
C GLU A 69 -8.29 -12.75 -2.81
N VAL A 70 -8.06 -11.54 -2.29
CA VAL A 70 -6.98 -11.27 -1.33
C VAL A 70 -7.52 -11.42 0.08
N VAL A 71 -6.94 -12.33 0.85
CA VAL A 71 -7.21 -12.52 2.28
C VAL A 71 -6.11 -11.82 3.08
N LEU A 72 -6.49 -10.90 3.97
CA LEU A 72 -5.55 -10.08 4.75
C LEU A 72 -5.53 -10.52 6.22
N SER A 73 -4.31 -10.66 6.77
CA SER A 73 -4.05 -10.73 8.20
C SER A 73 -3.24 -9.51 8.61
N VAL A 74 -3.85 -8.61 9.38
CA VAL A 74 -3.26 -7.32 9.76
C VAL A 74 -3.01 -7.28 11.26
N SER A 75 -1.79 -6.95 11.66
CA SER A 75 -1.42 -6.65 13.04
C SER A 75 -0.80 -5.26 13.14
N GLU A 76 -1.08 -4.58 14.24
CA GLU A 76 -0.51 -3.29 14.55
C GLU A 76 0.10 -3.27 15.95
N ARG A 77 1.14 -2.45 16.13
CA ARG A 77 1.71 -2.17 17.44
C ARG A 77 2.29 -0.77 17.48
N SER A 78 2.13 -0.12 18.64
CA SER A 78 2.78 1.15 18.95
C SER A 78 4.01 0.90 19.83
N GLN A 79 5.10 1.63 19.58
CA GLN A 79 6.35 1.53 20.33
C GLN A 79 6.87 2.91 20.65
N THR A 80 7.26 3.12 21.92
CA THR A 80 7.99 4.31 22.33
C THR A 80 9.43 4.24 21.80
N LEU A 81 9.92 5.34 21.23
CA LEU A 81 11.25 5.44 20.63
C LEU A 81 12.24 6.19 21.51
N ALA A 82 11.79 7.27 22.12
CA ALA A 82 12.63 8.16 22.91
C ALA A 82 11.95 8.54 24.22
N VAL A 83 12.76 8.67 25.23
CA VAL A 83 12.40 9.15 26.57
C VAL A 83 13.41 10.24 26.89
N GLU A 84 12.93 11.43 27.23
CA GLU A 84 13.79 12.59 27.47
C GLU A 84 13.85 12.95 28.96
N GLY A 85 15.08 13.16 29.45
CA GLY A 85 15.39 13.72 30.76
C GLY A 85 15.08 12.81 31.95
N ASP A 86 15.28 13.36 33.16
CA ASP A 86 15.01 12.69 34.44
C ASP A 86 13.52 12.37 34.67
N SER A 87 12.62 12.98 33.90
CA SER A 87 11.18 12.76 34.00
C SER A 87 10.69 11.49 33.27
N LEU A 88 11.54 10.77 32.56
CA LEU A 88 11.21 9.57 31.78
C LEU A 88 9.99 9.77 30.84
N THR A 89 9.78 11.00 30.36
CA THR A 89 8.64 11.31 29.49
C THR A 89 8.92 10.87 28.06
N ALA A 90 8.04 10.03 27.51
CA ALA A 90 8.15 9.61 26.13
C ALA A 90 7.84 10.78 25.18
N THR A 91 8.80 11.17 24.35
CA THR A 91 8.69 12.30 23.40
C THR A 91 8.43 11.87 21.96
N ALA A 92 8.76 10.62 21.63
CA ALA A 92 8.51 10.07 20.29
C ALA A 92 8.03 8.62 20.36
N ALA A 93 7.17 8.27 19.43
CA ALA A 93 6.68 6.89 19.25
C ALA A 93 6.50 6.58 17.77
N ARG A 94 6.35 5.29 17.47
CA ARG A 94 6.03 4.81 16.13
C ARG A 94 4.92 3.76 16.17
N VAL A 95 4.13 3.76 15.12
CA VAL A 95 3.20 2.68 14.80
C VAL A 95 3.82 1.80 13.73
N ILE A 96 3.76 0.51 13.92
CA ILE A 96 4.17 -0.52 12.96
C ILE A 96 2.91 -1.26 12.54
N VAL A 97 2.61 -1.26 11.24
CA VAL A 97 1.53 -2.05 10.64
C VAL A 97 2.17 -3.15 9.81
N LEU A 98 1.90 -4.39 10.20
CA LEU A 98 2.36 -5.60 9.51
C LEU A 98 1.16 -6.29 8.88
N VAL A 99 1.25 -6.59 7.60
CA VAL A 99 0.21 -7.28 6.83
C VAL A 99 0.79 -8.50 6.15
N SER A 100 0.19 -9.66 6.41
CA SER A 100 0.34 -10.84 5.58
C SER A 100 -0.87 -10.95 4.67
N TYR A 101 -0.67 -11.39 3.43
CA TYR A 101 -1.75 -11.63 2.48
C TYR A 101 -1.59 -12.98 1.79
N ASP A 102 -2.73 -13.58 1.49
CA ASP A 102 -2.86 -14.75 0.64
C ASP A 102 -3.71 -14.37 -0.57
N LEU A 103 -3.22 -14.65 -1.79
CA LEU A 103 -3.97 -14.55 -3.03
C LEU A 103 -4.61 -15.90 -3.31
N VAL A 104 -5.94 -15.96 -3.26
CA VAL A 104 -6.71 -17.19 -3.36
C VAL A 104 -7.46 -17.20 -4.69
N ASP A 105 -7.34 -18.26 -5.46
CA ASP A 105 -8.22 -18.52 -6.60
C ASP A 105 -9.62 -18.91 -6.11
N VAL A 106 -10.62 -18.12 -6.49
CA VAL A 106 -12.00 -18.27 -6.00
C VAL A 106 -12.64 -19.60 -6.41
N ASN A 107 -12.27 -20.14 -7.58
CA ASN A 107 -12.83 -21.35 -8.12
C ASN A 107 -12.23 -22.60 -7.48
N THR A 108 -10.90 -22.64 -7.35
CA THR A 108 -10.18 -23.80 -6.83
C THR A 108 -9.98 -23.76 -5.32
N LYS A 109 -10.21 -22.61 -4.67
CA LYS A 109 -9.95 -22.33 -3.25
C LYS A 109 -8.48 -22.54 -2.83
N LYS A 110 -7.57 -22.51 -3.79
CA LYS A 110 -6.14 -22.66 -3.53
C LYS A 110 -5.47 -21.30 -3.39
N VAL A 111 -4.51 -21.21 -2.48
CA VAL A 111 -3.59 -20.10 -2.39
C VAL A 111 -2.61 -20.20 -3.55
N VAL A 112 -2.60 -19.20 -4.44
CA VAL A 112 -1.74 -19.15 -5.62
C VAL A 112 -0.50 -18.27 -5.39
N ALA A 113 -0.58 -17.31 -4.46
CA ALA A 113 0.54 -16.52 -4.01
C ALA A 113 0.32 -16.05 -2.57
N ALA A 114 1.38 -15.76 -1.85
CA ALA A 114 1.34 -15.23 -0.50
C ALA A 114 2.52 -14.30 -0.24
N GLY A 115 2.34 -13.34 0.65
CA GLY A 115 3.43 -12.43 0.98
C GLY A 115 3.18 -11.65 2.25
N ARG A 116 4.19 -10.83 2.60
CA ARG A 116 4.15 -9.97 3.78
C ARG A 116 4.70 -8.60 3.44
N ARG A 117 4.04 -7.56 3.96
CA ARG A 117 4.49 -6.16 3.85
C ARG A 117 4.36 -5.48 5.21
N GLN A 118 5.20 -4.48 5.43
CA GLN A 118 5.23 -3.72 6.67
C GLN A 118 5.45 -2.26 6.37
N SER A 119 4.77 -1.38 7.11
CA SER A 119 5.09 0.03 7.13
C SER A 119 5.19 0.57 8.55
N VAL A 120 5.88 1.70 8.69
CA VAL A 120 6.16 2.35 9.96
C VAL A 120 5.85 3.83 9.84
N ALA A 121 5.09 4.38 10.79
CA ALA A 121 4.84 5.81 10.88
C ALA A 121 5.18 6.31 12.29
N SER A 122 6.06 7.29 12.39
CA SER A 122 6.43 7.92 13.65
C SER A 122 5.49 9.07 13.97
N PHE A 123 5.34 9.38 15.26
CA PHE A 123 4.61 10.53 15.77
C PHE A 123 5.22 11.05 17.06
N ASP A 124 5.07 12.35 17.28
CA ASP A 124 5.53 12.99 18.50
C ASP A 124 4.50 12.82 19.60
N ARG A 125 4.98 12.70 20.84
CA ARG A 125 4.17 12.62 22.05
C ARG A 125 4.35 13.89 22.88
N THR A 126 3.25 14.33 23.45
CA THR A 126 3.18 15.48 24.35
C THR A 126 2.60 15.06 25.69
N PRO A 127 2.66 15.86 26.75
CA PRO A 127 1.99 15.58 28.01
C PRO A 127 0.45 15.46 27.89
N GLN A 128 -0.12 15.93 26.79
CA GLN A 128 -1.57 15.92 26.55
C GLN A 128 -2.04 14.59 25.95
N SER A 129 -2.77 13.80 26.74
CA SER A 129 -3.25 12.47 26.36
C SER A 129 -4.13 12.47 25.10
N PHE A 130 -5.02 13.46 24.94
CA PHE A 130 -5.91 13.56 23.78
C PHE A 130 -5.16 13.85 22.48
N ALA A 131 -4.15 14.74 22.54
CA ALA A 131 -3.29 15.03 21.40
C ALA A 131 -2.53 13.77 20.95
N ASN A 132 -2.01 12.99 21.91
CA ASN A 132 -1.32 11.73 21.64
C ASN A 132 -2.21 10.68 20.94
N GLN A 133 -3.47 10.54 21.39
CA GLN A 133 -4.41 9.63 20.75
C GLN A 133 -4.70 10.02 19.30
N ARG A 134 -4.82 11.32 19.01
CA ARG A 134 -5.02 11.81 17.64
C ARG A 134 -3.79 11.58 16.78
N ALA A 135 -2.59 11.88 17.30
CA ALA A 135 -1.33 11.66 16.61
C ALA A 135 -1.10 10.18 16.30
N GLU A 136 -1.40 9.28 17.23
CA GLU A 136 -1.30 7.85 17.03
C GLU A 136 -2.28 7.35 15.96
N ARG A 137 -3.54 7.79 15.99
CA ARG A 137 -4.53 7.42 14.95
C ARG A 137 -4.11 7.91 13.57
N GLU A 138 -3.57 9.12 13.47
CA GLU A 138 -3.07 9.65 12.22
C GLU A 138 -1.85 8.87 11.72
N ALA A 139 -0.93 8.47 12.63
CA ALA A 139 0.20 7.59 12.30
C ALA A 139 -0.27 6.21 11.80
N GLN A 140 -1.30 5.61 12.43
CA GLN A 140 -1.93 4.38 11.96
C GLN A 140 -2.48 4.54 10.54
N ASP A 141 -3.15 5.65 10.26
CA ASP A 141 -3.73 5.92 8.94
C ASP A 141 -2.67 6.18 7.86
N ARG A 142 -1.52 6.80 8.20
CA ARG A 142 -0.35 6.91 7.29
C ARG A 142 0.24 5.55 7.00
N ALA A 143 0.53 4.74 8.05
CA ALA A 143 1.07 3.41 7.89
C ALA A 143 0.14 2.50 7.07
N ALA A 144 -1.18 2.58 7.29
CA ALA A 144 -2.16 1.83 6.52
C ALA A 144 -2.17 2.23 5.03
N ARG A 145 -2.04 3.52 4.71
CA ARG A 145 -1.93 3.98 3.31
C ARG A 145 -0.68 3.43 2.64
N GLU A 146 0.45 3.54 3.30
CA GLU A 146 1.74 3.11 2.78
C GLU A 146 1.77 1.60 2.53
N VAL A 147 1.36 0.77 3.52
CA VAL A 147 1.34 -0.68 3.35
C VAL A 147 0.36 -1.12 2.27
N ALA A 148 -0.77 -0.42 2.08
CA ALA A 148 -1.71 -0.73 1.02
C ALA A 148 -1.12 -0.50 -0.38
N GLN A 149 -0.29 0.53 -0.58
CA GLN A 149 0.43 0.74 -1.84
C GLN A 149 1.46 -0.38 -2.10
N GLN A 150 2.20 -0.78 -1.07
CA GLN A 150 3.14 -1.89 -1.18
C GLN A 150 2.42 -3.22 -1.49
N LEU A 151 1.24 -3.46 -0.89
CA LEU A 151 0.42 -4.64 -1.18
C LEU A 151 -0.08 -4.63 -2.62
N ARG A 152 -0.56 -3.49 -3.13
CA ARG A 152 -0.99 -3.36 -4.52
C ARG A 152 0.10 -3.78 -5.50
N LEU A 153 1.33 -3.28 -5.28
CA LEU A 153 2.48 -3.63 -6.13
C LEU A 153 2.84 -5.12 -6.03
N ALA A 154 2.80 -5.68 -4.82
CA ALA A 154 3.07 -7.09 -4.59
C ALA A 154 2.04 -7.99 -5.30
N VAL A 155 0.75 -7.72 -5.10
CA VAL A 155 -0.34 -8.48 -5.74
C VAL A 155 -0.26 -8.36 -7.27
N ALA A 156 0.06 -7.16 -7.80
CA ALA A 156 0.25 -6.98 -9.24
C ALA A 156 1.41 -7.82 -9.80
N GLN A 157 2.52 -7.90 -9.05
CA GLN A 157 3.67 -8.72 -9.42
C GLN A 157 3.35 -10.21 -9.36
N ASP A 158 2.66 -10.66 -8.30
CA ASP A 158 2.25 -12.06 -8.15
C ASP A 158 1.36 -12.49 -9.32
N ILE A 159 0.36 -11.68 -9.68
CA ILE A 159 -0.54 -11.96 -10.83
C ILE A 159 0.22 -12.00 -12.14
N ALA A 160 1.19 -11.11 -12.34
CA ALA A 160 1.98 -11.10 -13.57
C ALA A 160 2.91 -12.34 -13.70
N SER A 161 3.11 -13.08 -12.60
CA SER A 161 3.94 -14.30 -12.55
C SER A 161 3.14 -15.60 -12.63
N LEU A 162 1.79 -15.54 -12.60
CA LEU A 162 0.89 -16.69 -12.73
C LEU A 162 0.64 -17.06 -14.19
#